data_2a31e15b6b9e7c096e983007f80ff00c
#
_entry.id   2a31e15b6b9e7c096e983007f80ff00c
#
_cell.length_a   1.000
_cell.length_b   1.000
_cell.length_c   1.000
_cell.angle_alpha   90.00
_cell.angle_beta   90.00
_cell.angle_gamma   90.00
#
_symmetry.space_group_name_H-M   'P 1'
#
loop_
_entity.id
_entity.type
_entity.pdbx_description
1 polymer ?
#
loop_
_entity_poly.entity_id
_entity_poly.type
_entity_poly.pdbx_seq_one_letter_code
_entity_poly.pdbx_strand_id
1 'polypeptide(L)'
;RFVFDLPEGTSSGLTVASALVCKASKEGECVNDKGKPVIRPYTPVTAPDVEGKLELLIKHYKGGAFTEHIFGLKAGDSVAMKGPIPKHPWKANEFESVGFIVGGSGVTPAWQILQAIDANPQDKTKATLIFANVTEEDILLRKEFEDLAARKPEQFQVHFVLDKPPSGWKGPTGYVNSEVVKEAFKKFNTTPESNVKIFVCGPPGQVKAICGPKKSMKDQGELTGTLAELQYKKEQV
;
A
#
# COMPACT_ATOMS: atom_id res chain seq x y z
N ARG A 1 8.48 1.72 -12.24
CA ARG A 1 8.54 0.28 -11.90
C ARG A 1 9.98 -0.19 -12.09
N PHE A 2 10.53 -0.90 -11.10
CA PHE A 2 11.84 -1.54 -11.13
C PHE A 2 11.62 -3.05 -11.10
N VAL A 3 12.23 -3.74 -12.05
CA VAL A 3 12.17 -5.20 -12.16
C VAL A 3 13.55 -5.73 -11.81
N PHE A 4 13.60 -6.66 -10.87
CA PHE A 4 14.82 -7.34 -10.43
C PHE A 4 14.71 -8.81 -10.81
N ASP A 5 15.77 -9.32 -11.45
CA ASP A 5 15.86 -10.73 -11.77
C ASP A 5 16.15 -11.54 -10.51
N LEU A 6 15.46 -12.66 -10.38
CA LEU A 6 15.74 -13.71 -9.39
C LEU A 6 16.38 -14.91 -10.11
N PRO A 7 17.08 -15.79 -9.38
CA PRO A 7 17.58 -17.01 -9.98
C PRO A 7 16.47 -17.81 -10.66
N GLU A 8 16.78 -18.46 -11.78
CA GLU A 8 15.81 -19.24 -12.56
C GLU A 8 15.12 -20.30 -11.68
N GLY A 9 13.80 -20.45 -11.85
CA GLY A 9 12.98 -21.38 -11.07
C GLY A 9 12.81 -21.01 -9.59
N THR A 10 13.20 -19.77 -9.18
CA THR A 10 12.97 -19.33 -7.81
C THR A 10 11.93 -18.21 -7.75
N SER A 11 11.11 -18.22 -6.70
CA SER A 11 10.21 -17.14 -6.34
C SER A 11 10.81 -16.29 -5.23
N SER A 12 10.18 -15.15 -4.95
CA SER A 12 10.68 -14.20 -3.94
C SER A 12 10.64 -14.71 -2.49
N GLY A 13 9.93 -15.80 -2.21
CA GLY A 13 9.67 -16.29 -0.85
C GLY A 13 8.86 -15.32 0.02
N LEU A 14 8.26 -14.29 -0.56
CA LEU A 14 7.42 -13.34 0.15
C LEU A 14 6.10 -14.00 0.57
N THR A 15 5.58 -13.55 1.69
CA THR A 15 4.19 -13.82 2.09
C THR A 15 3.34 -12.58 1.82
N VAL A 16 2.04 -12.75 1.70
CA VAL A 16 1.10 -11.62 1.53
C VAL A 16 1.25 -10.63 2.67
N ALA A 17 1.15 -9.34 2.37
CA ALA A 17 1.39 -8.23 3.29
C ALA A 17 2.79 -8.23 3.94
N SER A 18 3.80 -8.51 3.14
CA SER A 18 5.22 -8.46 3.51
C SER A 18 5.96 -7.33 2.83
N ALA A 19 6.91 -6.76 3.53
CA ALA A 19 7.84 -5.77 3.00
C ALA A 19 9.26 -6.33 2.88
N LEU A 20 10.06 -5.69 2.05
CA LEU A 20 11.51 -5.80 2.01
C LEU A 20 12.13 -4.51 2.52
N VAL A 21 13.30 -4.57 3.15
CA VAL A 21 14.15 -3.40 3.35
C VAL A 21 15.25 -3.38 2.31
N CYS A 22 15.40 -2.25 1.64
CA CYS A 22 16.36 -2.05 0.56
C CYS A 22 17.44 -1.05 0.96
N LYS A 23 18.68 -1.28 0.51
CA LYS A 23 19.80 -0.35 0.58
C LYS A 23 20.65 -0.47 -0.68
N ALA A 24 21.56 0.47 -0.89
CA ALA A 24 22.59 0.32 -1.93
C ALA A 24 23.38 -0.97 -1.73
N SER A 25 23.78 -1.63 -2.82
CA SER A 25 24.54 -2.89 -2.78
C SER A 25 26.00 -2.66 -2.39
N LYS A 26 26.58 -1.57 -2.85
CA LYS A 26 27.98 -1.25 -2.55
C LYS A 26 28.10 -0.45 -1.25
N GLU A 27 29.14 -0.75 -0.49
CA GLU A 27 29.46 -0.02 0.73
C GLU A 27 29.85 1.44 0.41
N GLY A 28 29.38 2.37 1.23
CA GLY A 28 29.60 3.81 1.03
C GLY A 28 28.66 4.49 0.04
N GLU A 29 27.91 3.75 -0.78
CA GLU A 29 26.87 4.33 -1.62
C GLU A 29 25.58 4.59 -0.81
N CYS A 30 24.88 5.67 -1.16
CA CYS A 30 23.61 6.06 -0.54
C CYS A 30 23.63 6.06 1.00
N VAL A 31 24.49 6.91 1.55
CA VAL A 31 24.64 7.10 3.00
C VAL A 31 23.98 8.40 3.46
N ASN A 32 23.61 8.47 4.73
CA ASN A 32 23.14 9.70 5.38
C ASN A 32 24.32 10.57 5.85
N ASP A 33 24.03 11.75 6.41
CA ASP A 33 25.02 12.72 6.89
C ASP A 33 26.00 12.17 7.96
N LYS A 34 25.66 11.02 8.55
CA LYS A 34 26.50 10.29 9.53
C LYS A 34 27.27 9.12 8.91
N GLY A 35 27.31 9.03 7.58
CA GLY A 35 27.98 7.95 6.85
C GLY A 35 27.28 6.58 6.97
N LYS A 36 26.08 6.50 7.51
CA LYS A 36 25.34 5.25 7.65
C LYS A 36 24.49 4.98 6.42
N PRO A 37 24.36 3.70 5.95
CA PRO A 37 23.53 3.35 4.83
C PRO A 37 22.09 3.84 5.00
N VAL A 38 21.53 4.43 3.95
CA VAL A 38 20.11 4.77 3.90
C VAL A 38 19.32 3.50 3.58
N ILE A 39 18.44 3.12 4.49
CA ILE A 39 17.60 1.91 4.37
C ILE A 39 16.15 2.33 4.24
N ARG A 40 15.43 1.75 3.27
CA ARG A 40 14.00 2.04 3.05
C ARG A 40 13.19 0.76 2.89
N PRO A 41 12.00 0.67 3.52
CA PRO A 41 11.08 -0.42 3.30
C PRO A 41 10.32 -0.21 1.98
N TYR A 42 10.13 -1.29 1.23
CA TYR A 42 9.28 -1.35 0.05
C TYR A 42 8.45 -2.62 0.07
N THR A 43 7.24 -2.52 -0.45
CA THR A 43 6.36 -3.67 -0.63
C THR A 43 6.35 -4.03 -2.11
N PRO A 44 6.84 -5.22 -2.51
CA PRO A 44 6.78 -5.66 -3.89
C PRO A 44 5.36 -5.74 -4.43
N VAL A 45 5.22 -5.47 -5.71
CA VAL A 45 3.93 -5.58 -6.42
C VAL A 45 3.79 -6.88 -7.20
N THR A 46 4.85 -7.68 -7.26
CA THR A 46 4.83 -9.05 -7.79
C THR A 46 4.12 -9.97 -6.82
N ALA A 47 3.24 -10.84 -7.33
CA ALA A 47 2.64 -11.88 -6.52
C ALA A 47 3.71 -12.87 -6.00
N PRO A 48 3.53 -13.47 -4.81
CA PRO A 48 4.56 -14.31 -4.17
C PRO A 48 4.99 -15.54 -4.97
N ASP A 49 4.09 -16.09 -5.78
CA ASP A 49 4.26 -17.29 -6.61
C ASP A 49 4.92 -17.05 -7.98
N VAL A 50 5.14 -15.79 -8.33
CA VAL A 50 5.81 -15.45 -9.60
C VAL A 50 7.29 -15.76 -9.50
N GLU A 51 7.77 -16.60 -10.42
CA GLU A 51 9.17 -17.01 -10.51
C GLU A 51 10.01 -16.05 -11.37
N GLY A 52 11.32 -16.05 -11.13
CA GLY A 52 12.33 -15.38 -11.93
C GLY A 52 12.39 -13.87 -11.78
N LYS A 53 11.45 -13.24 -11.11
CA LYS A 53 11.45 -11.76 -10.96
C LYS A 53 10.79 -11.25 -9.68
N LEU A 54 11.20 -10.05 -9.29
CA LEU A 54 10.59 -9.26 -8.24
C LEU A 54 10.43 -7.81 -8.73
N GLU A 55 9.25 -7.23 -8.55
CA GLU A 55 8.97 -5.87 -8.99
C GLU A 55 8.69 -4.94 -7.81
N LEU A 56 9.35 -3.79 -7.82
CA LEU A 56 9.09 -2.68 -6.91
C LEU A 56 8.48 -1.50 -7.67
N LEU A 57 7.42 -0.93 -7.11
CA LEU A 57 6.85 0.32 -7.59
C LEU A 57 7.29 1.43 -6.63
N ILE A 58 8.17 2.31 -7.12
CA ILE A 58 8.80 3.35 -6.31
C ILE A 58 8.47 4.71 -6.90
N LYS A 59 7.91 5.61 -6.08
CA LYS A 59 7.74 7.01 -6.45
C LYS A 59 9.08 7.73 -6.27
N HIS A 60 9.48 8.52 -7.27
CA HIS A 60 10.65 9.38 -7.16
C HIS A 60 10.36 10.56 -6.25
N TYR A 61 11.20 10.76 -5.27
CA TYR A 61 11.19 11.94 -4.40
C TYR A 61 12.45 12.75 -4.63
N LYS A 62 12.32 13.94 -5.22
CA LYS A 62 13.45 14.84 -5.46
C LYS A 62 14.17 15.15 -4.16
N GLY A 63 15.49 14.93 -4.14
CA GLY A 63 16.33 15.07 -2.94
C GLY A 63 16.21 13.91 -1.95
N GLY A 64 15.42 12.88 -2.25
CA GLY A 64 15.32 11.68 -1.42
C GLY A 64 16.51 10.74 -1.65
N ALA A 65 17.43 10.64 -0.71
CA ALA A 65 18.72 9.95 -0.91
C ALA A 65 18.60 8.56 -1.56
N PHE A 66 17.68 7.69 -1.10
CA PHE A 66 17.53 6.36 -1.70
C PHE A 66 16.79 6.41 -3.06
N THR A 67 15.81 7.30 -3.23
CA THR A 67 15.10 7.40 -4.51
C THR A 67 16.00 7.99 -5.59
N GLU A 68 16.83 8.97 -5.30
CA GLU A 68 17.85 9.47 -6.24
C GLU A 68 18.83 8.35 -6.63
N HIS A 69 19.33 7.56 -5.63
CA HIS A 69 20.21 6.44 -5.89
C HIS A 69 19.56 5.41 -6.83
N ILE A 70 18.37 4.89 -6.49
CA ILE A 70 17.75 3.81 -7.27
C ILE A 70 17.33 4.27 -8.68
N PHE A 71 16.93 5.54 -8.84
CA PHE A 71 16.61 6.11 -10.16
C PHE A 71 17.86 6.38 -11.02
N GLY A 72 19.05 6.44 -10.42
CA GLY A 72 20.33 6.54 -11.11
C GLY A 72 20.87 5.20 -11.59
N LEU A 73 20.35 4.07 -11.11
CA LEU A 73 20.79 2.74 -11.52
C LEU A 73 20.42 2.41 -12.96
N LYS A 74 21.22 1.55 -13.57
CA LYS A 74 21.02 1.03 -14.94
C LYS A 74 20.71 -0.46 -14.90
N ALA A 75 20.20 -0.99 -16.00
CA ALA A 75 20.07 -2.44 -16.17
C ALA A 75 21.42 -3.16 -15.91
N GLY A 76 21.39 -4.20 -15.09
CA GLY A 76 22.58 -4.92 -14.60
C GLY A 76 23.11 -4.45 -13.26
N ASP A 77 22.71 -3.27 -12.78
CA ASP A 77 23.03 -2.85 -11.41
C ASP A 77 22.20 -3.62 -10.38
N SER A 78 22.63 -3.61 -9.13
CA SER A 78 22.02 -4.39 -8.06
C SER A 78 21.60 -3.53 -6.87
N VAL A 79 20.58 -4.01 -6.13
CA VAL A 79 20.10 -3.45 -4.86
C VAL A 79 20.13 -4.54 -3.81
N ALA A 80 20.71 -4.25 -2.64
CA ALA A 80 20.67 -5.19 -1.53
C ALA A 80 19.29 -5.16 -0.85
N MET A 81 18.67 -6.33 -0.74
CA MET A 81 17.34 -6.51 -0.15
C MET A 81 17.38 -7.51 1.00
N LYS A 82 16.61 -7.23 2.06
CA LYS A 82 16.42 -8.14 3.19
C LYS A 82 14.95 -8.29 3.49
N GLY A 83 14.49 -9.51 3.62
CA GLY A 83 13.11 -9.88 3.94
C GLY A 83 12.89 -11.38 3.76
N PRO A 84 11.62 -11.84 3.75
CA PRO A 84 10.41 -11.04 3.97
C PRO A 84 10.29 -10.48 5.38
N ILE A 85 9.64 -9.30 5.52
CA ILE A 85 9.26 -8.73 6.80
C ILE A 85 7.73 -8.73 6.84
N PRO A 86 7.10 -9.76 7.43
CA PRO A 86 5.65 -9.82 7.54
C PRO A 86 5.09 -8.62 8.31
N LYS A 87 4.00 -8.05 7.81
CA LYS A 87 3.28 -6.94 8.46
C LYS A 87 1.95 -7.40 9.02
N HIS A 88 1.21 -8.14 8.22
CA HIS A 88 -0.07 -8.73 8.62
C HIS A 88 -0.22 -10.08 7.87
N PRO A 89 -0.13 -11.23 8.55
CA PRO A 89 -0.34 -12.52 7.91
C PRO A 89 -1.77 -12.61 7.39
N TRP A 90 -1.93 -12.61 6.05
CA TRP A 90 -3.24 -12.69 5.43
C TRP A 90 -3.82 -14.10 5.53
N LYS A 91 -5.07 -14.18 5.95
CA LYS A 91 -5.86 -15.42 5.97
C LYS A 91 -7.17 -15.17 5.22
N ALA A 92 -7.47 -16.05 4.27
CA ALA A 92 -8.71 -15.98 3.51
C ALA A 92 -9.93 -16.08 4.43
N ASN A 93 -10.92 -15.20 4.21
CA ASN A 93 -12.16 -15.15 4.97
C ASN A 93 -12.02 -14.85 6.49
N GLU A 94 -10.88 -14.33 6.94
CA GLU A 94 -10.72 -13.89 8.34
C GLU A 94 -11.64 -12.72 8.66
N PHE A 95 -11.89 -11.85 7.67
CA PHE A 95 -12.77 -10.70 7.76
C PHE A 95 -13.90 -10.80 6.72
N GLU A 96 -15.07 -10.28 7.05
CA GLU A 96 -16.17 -10.13 6.08
C GLU A 96 -15.84 -9.08 5.03
N SER A 97 -15.24 -7.98 5.47
CA SER A 97 -14.74 -6.95 4.57
C SER A 97 -13.47 -6.29 5.10
N VAL A 98 -12.68 -5.75 4.17
CA VAL A 98 -11.48 -4.97 4.47
C VAL A 98 -11.53 -3.61 3.79
N GLY A 99 -11.10 -2.59 4.54
CA GLY A 99 -10.94 -1.23 4.03
C GLY A 99 -9.45 -0.90 3.88
N PHE A 100 -9.10 -0.27 2.77
CA PHE A 100 -7.77 0.31 2.56
C PHE A 100 -7.90 1.82 2.40
N ILE A 101 -7.25 2.57 3.28
CA ILE A 101 -7.17 4.04 3.16
C ILE A 101 -5.71 4.39 2.92
N VAL A 102 -5.36 4.60 1.65
CA VAL A 102 -3.96 4.68 1.25
C VAL A 102 -3.65 5.97 0.49
N GLY A 103 -2.37 6.38 0.51
CA GLY A 103 -1.89 7.57 -0.19
C GLY A 103 -0.59 7.34 -0.95
N GLY A 104 -0.54 7.77 -2.21
CA GLY A 104 0.64 7.66 -3.05
C GLY A 104 1.24 6.25 -3.11
N SER A 105 2.54 6.11 -2.85
CA SER A 105 3.22 4.80 -2.84
C SER A 105 2.79 3.86 -1.72
N GLY A 106 2.02 4.34 -0.74
CA GLY A 106 1.41 3.51 0.31
C GLY A 106 0.35 2.52 -0.21
N VAL A 107 0.03 2.56 -1.50
CA VAL A 107 -0.90 1.62 -2.14
C VAL A 107 -0.32 0.22 -2.33
N THR A 108 1.01 0.05 -2.35
CA THR A 108 1.63 -1.25 -2.66
C THR A 108 1.31 -2.37 -1.65
N PRO A 109 1.20 -2.13 -0.32
CA PRO A 109 0.70 -3.15 0.61
C PRO A 109 -0.76 -3.56 0.34
N ALA A 110 -1.63 -2.61 0.00
CA ALA A 110 -3.01 -2.90 -0.37
C ALA A 110 -3.06 -3.79 -1.62
N TRP A 111 -2.23 -3.50 -2.62
CA TRP A 111 -2.15 -4.29 -3.84
C TRP A 111 -1.81 -5.76 -3.57
N GLN A 112 -0.86 -6.06 -2.68
CA GLN A 112 -0.54 -7.46 -2.32
C GLN A 112 -1.76 -8.22 -1.78
N ILE A 113 -2.53 -7.60 -0.89
CA ILE A 113 -3.72 -8.24 -0.30
C ILE A 113 -4.81 -8.40 -1.35
N LEU A 114 -5.07 -7.36 -2.16
CA LEU A 114 -6.06 -7.41 -3.23
C LEU A 114 -5.74 -8.48 -4.27
N GLN A 115 -4.47 -8.64 -4.66
CA GLN A 115 -4.03 -9.74 -5.53
C GLN A 115 -4.28 -11.11 -4.89
N ALA A 116 -4.01 -11.26 -3.60
CA ALA A 116 -4.21 -12.53 -2.89
C ALA A 116 -5.70 -12.91 -2.82
N ILE A 117 -6.58 -11.94 -2.54
CA ILE A 117 -8.04 -12.15 -2.57
C ILE A 117 -8.50 -12.51 -3.99
N ASP A 118 -8.00 -11.80 -5.01
CA ASP A 118 -8.39 -12.05 -6.40
C ASP A 118 -7.94 -13.42 -6.92
N ALA A 119 -6.74 -13.86 -6.54
CA ALA A 119 -6.15 -15.13 -6.97
C ALA A 119 -6.79 -16.35 -6.28
N ASN A 120 -7.44 -16.17 -5.11
CA ASN A 120 -8.06 -17.27 -4.38
C ASN A 120 -9.58 -17.27 -4.53
N PRO A 121 -10.18 -18.17 -5.34
CA PRO A 121 -11.63 -18.25 -5.53
C PRO A 121 -12.42 -18.58 -4.25
N GLN A 122 -11.77 -19.14 -3.23
CA GLN A 122 -12.38 -19.47 -1.93
C GLN A 122 -12.38 -18.25 -0.98
N ASP A 123 -11.56 -17.24 -1.24
CA ASP A 123 -11.58 -16.01 -0.44
C ASP A 123 -12.75 -15.10 -0.88
N LYS A 124 -13.73 -14.97 -0.02
CA LYS A 124 -14.95 -14.15 -0.24
C LYS A 124 -14.88 -12.79 0.45
N THR A 125 -13.74 -12.45 1.04
CA THR A 125 -13.52 -11.14 1.68
C THR A 125 -13.79 -10.03 0.68
N LYS A 126 -14.66 -9.10 1.06
CA LYS A 126 -14.95 -7.90 0.25
C LYS A 126 -13.91 -6.83 0.54
N ALA A 127 -13.52 -6.07 -0.46
CA ALA A 127 -12.45 -5.09 -0.31
C ALA A 127 -12.81 -3.73 -0.90
N THR A 128 -12.66 -2.68 -0.11
CA THR A 128 -12.80 -1.28 -0.54
C THR A 128 -11.48 -0.56 -0.47
N LEU A 129 -11.05 0.01 -1.58
CA LEU A 129 -9.85 0.85 -1.69
C LEU A 129 -10.24 2.32 -1.78
N ILE A 130 -9.82 3.13 -0.81
CA ILE A 130 -9.81 4.59 -0.87
C ILE A 130 -8.37 5.04 -1.12
N PHE A 131 -8.10 5.54 -2.32
CA PHE A 131 -6.75 5.86 -2.75
C PHE A 131 -6.57 7.35 -3.03
N ALA A 132 -5.89 8.04 -2.11
CA ALA A 132 -5.64 9.47 -2.18
C ALA A 132 -4.34 9.79 -2.93
N ASN A 133 -4.41 10.75 -3.85
CA ASN A 133 -3.27 11.25 -4.61
C ASN A 133 -3.39 12.77 -4.79
N VAL A 134 -2.30 13.42 -5.18
CA VAL A 134 -2.32 14.86 -5.44
C VAL A 134 -3.00 15.12 -6.78
N THR A 135 -2.54 14.51 -7.86
CA THR A 135 -3.09 14.65 -9.20
C THR A 135 -3.49 13.29 -9.78
N GLU A 136 -4.16 13.28 -10.90
CA GLU A 136 -4.61 12.07 -11.59
C GLU A 136 -3.44 11.23 -12.08
N GLU A 137 -2.36 11.87 -12.54
CA GLU A 137 -1.13 11.21 -13.00
C GLU A 137 -0.36 10.51 -11.87
N ASP A 138 -0.60 10.91 -10.63
CA ASP A 138 -0.01 10.29 -9.44
C ASP A 138 -0.62 8.93 -9.09
N ILE A 139 -1.75 8.53 -9.71
CA ILE A 139 -2.45 7.29 -9.39
C ILE A 139 -1.67 6.10 -9.92
N LEU A 140 -0.92 5.44 -9.03
CA LEU A 140 -0.18 4.22 -9.34
C LEU A 140 -1.12 3.03 -9.53
N LEU A 141 -0.83 2.12 -10.48
CA LEU A 141 -1.63 0.92 -10.75
C LEU A 141 -3.13 1.20 -11.03
N ARG A 142 -3.43 2.37 -11.59
CA ARG A 142 -4.80 2.79 -11.85
C ARG A 142 -5.58 1.75 -12.64
N LYS A 143 -5.01 1.36 -13.77
CA LYS A 143 -5.66 0.41 -14.67
C LYS A 143 -5.90 -0.93 -13.98
N GLU A 144 -4.91 -1.42 -13.25
CA GLU A 144 -5.00 -2.67 -12.50
C GLU A 144 -6.15 -2.65 -11.47
N PHE A 145 -6.34 -1.54 -10.77
CA PHE A 145 -7.45 -1.39 -9.80
C PHE A 145 -8.81 -1.25 -10.49
N GLU A 146 -8.89 -0.47 -11.57
CA GLU A 146 -10.12 -0.31 -12.35
C GLU A 146 -10.55 -1.66 -12.97
N ASP A 147 -9.60 -2.40 -13.57
CA ASP A 147 -9.84 -3.73 -14.14
C ASP A 147 -10.30 -4.74 -13.07
N LEU A 148 -9.69 -4.70 -11.88
CA LEU A 148 -10.07 -5.57 -10.77
C LEU A 148 -11.51 -5.30 -10.31
N ALA A 149 -11.86 -4.04 -10.07
CA ALA A 149 -13.21 -3.64 -9.67
C ALA A 149 -14.26 -3.92 -10.75
N ALA A 150 -13.91 -3.76 -12.02
CA ALA A 150 -14.80 -4.06 -13.14
C ALA A 150 -15.05 -5.57 -13.31
N ARG A 151 -14.04 -6.43 -13.09
CA ARG A 151 -14.17 -7.89 -13.20
C ARG A 151 -14.96 -8.53 -12.07
N LYS A 152 -14.83 -8.01 -10.85
CA LYS A 152 -15.45 -8.57 -9.63
C LYS A 152 -16.11 -7.47 -8.79
N PRO A 153 -17.11 -6.76 -9.33
CA PRO A 153 -17.74 -5.60 -8.66
C PRO A 153 -18.42 -5.95 -7.34
N GLU A 154 -18.78 -7.23 -7.13
CA GLU A 154 -19.38 -7.72 -5.88
C GLU A 154 -18.36 -7.95 -4.76
N GLN A 155 -17.06 -7.93 -5.09
CA GLN A 155 -15.98 -8.19 -4.16
C GLN A 155 -15.03 -7.01 -4.02
N PHE A 156 -14.82 -6.22 -5.07
CA PHE A 156 -13.89 -5.08 -5.06
C PHE A 156 -14.58 -3.78 -5.43
N GLN A 157 -14.20 -2.72 -4.73
CA GLN A 157 -14.54 -1.36 -5.15
C GLN A 157 -13.36 -0.42 -4.90
N VAL A 158 -13.23 0.60 -5.74
CA VAL A 158 -12.12 1.54 -5.73
C VAL A 158 -12.65 2.97 -5.81
N HIS A 159 -12.14 3.82 -4.92
CA HIS A 159 -12.42 5.24 -4.86
C HIS A 159 -11.12 6.03 -4.93
N PHE A 160 -10.88 6.70 -6.04
CA PHE A 160 -9.77 7.63 -6.16
C PHE A 160 -10.16 8.99 -5.62
N VAL A 161 -9.34 9.55 -4.73
CA VAL A 161 -9.52 10.89 -4.12
C VAL A 161 -8.37 11.78 -4.59
N LEU A 162 -8.65 12.95 -5.14
CA LEU A 162 -7.62 13.86 -5.66
C LEU A 162 -7.63 15.21 -4.92
N ASP A 163 -6.45 15.64 -4.48
CA ASP A 163 -6.26 16.97 -3.88
C ASP A 163 -6.38 18.08 -4.95
N LYS A 164 -5.80 17.83 -6.13
CA LYS A 164 -5.82 18.75 -7.29
C LYS A 164 -6.39 18.03 -8.51
N PRO A 165 -7.72 17.88 -8.58
CA PRO A 165 -8.35 17.16 -9.68
C PRO A 165 -8.29 17.95 -10.97
N PRO A 166 -8.23 17.28 -12.15
CA PRO A 166 -8.42 17.93 -13.45
C PRO A 166 -9.88 18.35 -13.64
N SER A 167 -10.11 19.23 -14.63
CA SER A 167 -11.46 19.59 -15.04
C SER A 167 -12.26 18.34 -15.46
N GLY A 168 -13.49 18.22 -14.96
CA GLY A 168 -14.37 17.08 -15.26
C GLY A 168 -14.17 15.86 -14.35
N TRP A 169 -13.30 15.93 -13.36
CA TRP A 169 -13.18 14.87 -12.34
C TRP A 169 -14.51 14.64 -11.62
N LYS A 170 -14.92 13.39 -11.50
CA LYS A 170 -16.21 13.01 -10.88
C LYS A 170 -16.05 12.34 -9.50
N GLY A 171 -14.83 12.01 -9.12
CA GLY A 171 -14.54 11.38 -7.82
C GLY A 171 -14.45 12.40 -6.69
N PRO A 172 -14.31 11.94 -5.44
CA PRO A 172 -14.06 12.80 -4.28
C PRO A 172 -12.80 13.65 -4.47
N THR A 173 -12.80 14.85 -3.86
CA THR A 173 -11.72 15.83 -3.96
C THR A 173 -11.24 16.26 -2.58
N GLY A 174 -9.99 16.74 -2.51
CA GLY A 174 -9.35 17.15 -1.28
C GLY A 174 -8.79 15.97 -0.48
N TYR A 175 -8.88 16.07 0.84
CA TYR A 175 -8.37 15.05 1.76
C TYR A 175 -9.45 14.01 2.10
N VAL A 176 -9.02 12.78 2.39
CA VAL A 176 -9.92 11.76 2.92
C VAL A 176 -10.41 12.17 4.31
N ASN A 177 -11.71 12.25 4.46
CA ASN A 177 -12.42 12.63 5.68
C ASN A 177 -13.51 11.61 6.03
N SER A 178 -14.25 11.85 7.12
CA SER A 178 -15.30 10.97 7.62
C SER A 178 -16.40 10.70 6.59
N GLU A 179 -16.77 11.68 5.77
CA GLU A 179 -17.82 11.54 4.74
C GLU A 179 -17.36 10.63 3.61
N VAL A 180 -16.13 10.84 3.11
CA VAL A 180 -15.52 10.01 2.07
C VAL A 180 -15.43 8.54 2.55
N VAL A 181 -15.01 8.31 3.80
CA VAL A 181 -14.89 6.96 4.35
C VAL A 181 -16.27 6.31 4.50
N LYS A 182 -17.27 7.00 5.06
CA LYS A 182 -18.62 6.48 5.21
C LYS A 182 -19.23 6.08 3.88
N GLU A 183 -19.16 6.93 2.88
CA GLU A 183 -19.76 6.66 1.56
C GLU A 183 -19.04 5.48 0.87
N ALA A 184 -17.69 5.46 0.88
CA ALA A 184 -16.92 4.38 0.29
C ALA A 184 -17.19 3.02 0.95
N PHE A 185 -17.36 2.98 2.26
CA PHE A 185 -17.52 1.73 3.01
C PHE A 185 -18.96 1.20 3.04
N LYS A 186 -19.93 1.99 2.59
CA LYS A 186 -21.37 1.66 2.60
C LYS A 186 -21.70 0.39 1.82
N LYS A 187 -21.16 0.26 0.60
CA LYS A 187 -21.49 -0.87 -0.31
C LYS A 187 -21.22 -2.23 0.32
N PHE A 188 -20.14 -2.38 1.03
CA PHE A 188 -19.72 -3.65 1.61
C PHE A 188 -19.90 -3.73 3.13
N ASN A 189 -20.66 -2.78 3.68
CA ASN A 189 -20.96 -2.71 5.11
C ASN A 189 -19.71 -2.82 5.98
N THR A 190 -18.65 -2.09 5.59
CA THR A 190 -17.39 -2.01 6.36
C THR A 190 -17.61 -1.05 7.51
N THR A 191 -18.28 -1.51 8.58
CA THR A 191 -18.70 -0.69 9.73
C THR A 191 -18.03 -1.15 11.03
N PRO A 192 -18.02 -0.32 12.09
CA PRO A 192 -17.46 -0.69 13.39
C PRO A 192 -18.08 -1.93 14.04
N GLU A 193 -19.32 -2.25 13.68
CA GLU A 193 -20.08 -3.39 14.22
C GLU A 193 -19.80 -4.70 13.48
N SER A 194 -19.24 -4.62 12.27
CA SER A 194 -18.95 -5.76 11.41
C SER A 194 -17.58 -6.35 11.69
N ASN A 195 -17.35 -7.61 11.27
CA ASN A 195 -16.04 -8.23 11.31
C ASN A 195 -15.14 -7.67 10.19
N VAL A 196 -14.45 -6.58 10.49
CA VAL A 196 -13.67 -5.81 9.49
C VAL A 196 -12.25 -5.51 9.95
N LYS A 197 -11.37 -5.29 8.97
CA LYS A 197 -10.02 -4.76 9.17
C LYS A 197 -9.78 -3.58 8.25
N ILE A 198 -9.20 -2.50 8.78
CA ILE A 198 -8.85 -1.31 8.00
C ILE A 198 -7.34 -1.15 7.97
N PHE A 199 -6.77 -1.09 6.80
CA PHE A 199 -5.35 -0.87 6.57
C PHE A 199 -5.11 0.58 6.15
N VAL A 200 -4.25 1.28 6.90
CA VAL A 200 -3.91 2.67 6.62
C VAL A 200 -2.42 2.78 6.26
N CYS A 201 -2.12 3.27 5.06
CA CYS A 201 -0.75 3.46 4.62
C CYS A 201 -0.61 4.67 3.70
N GLY A 202 0.35 5.55 3.98
CA GLY A 202 0.54 6.76 3.18
C GLY A 202 1.46 7.77 3.84
N PRO A 203 1.44 9.01 3.38
CA PRO A 203 2.20 10.10 3.99
C PRO A 203 1.85 10.28 5.47
N PRO A 204 2.82 10.67 6.31
CA PRO A 204 2.60 10.81 7.77
C PRO A 204 1.41 11.70 8.14
N GLY A 205 1.17 12.77 7.38
CA GLY A 205 0.02 13.66 7.59
C GLY A 205 -1.32 12.95 7.38
N GLN A 206 -1.43 12.14 6.32
CA GLN A 206 -2.64 11.34 6.07
C GLN A 206 -2.85 10.30 7.16
N VAL A 207 -1.82 9.52 7.50
CA VAL A 207 -1.92 8.50 8.56
C VAL A 207 -2.37 9.14 9.87
N LYS A 208 -1.77 10.28 10.25
CA LYS A 208 -2.15 11.03 11.46
C LYS A 208 -3.62 11.49 11.42
N ALA A 209 -4.10 11.99 10.29
CA ALA A 209 -5.49 12.46 10.16
C ALA A 209 -6.50 11.30 10.24
N ILE A 210 -6.16 10.14 9.68
CA ILE A 210 -7.06 8.98 9.59
C ILE A 210 -7.10 8.17 10.88
N CYS A 211 -5.94 7.83 11.46
CA CYS A 211 -5.85 6.91 12.61
C CYS A 211 -4.96 7.40 13.77
N GLY A 212 -4.56 8.67 13.75
CA GLY A 212 -3.73 9.24 14.79
C GLY A 212 -2.22 9.13 14.53
N PRO A 213 -1.41 9.81 15.35
CA PRO A 213 0.04 9.80 15.20
C PRO A 213 0.62 8.45 15.65
N LYS A 214 1.59 7.95 14.91
CA LYS A 214 2.36 6.76 15.34
C LYS A 214 3.20 7.08 16.56
N LYS A 215 3.11 6.23 17.59
CA LYS A 215 3.94 6.31 18.78
C LYS A 215 5.36 5.81 18.49
N SER A 216 5.50 4.78 17.66
CA SER A 216 6.79 4.26 17.19
C SER A 216 6.63 3.53 15.84
N MET A 217 7.75 3.01 15.30
CA MET A 217 7.67 2.18 14.07
C MET A 217 6.87 0.89 14.24
N LYS A 218 6.70 0.40 15.48
CA LYS A 218 5.98 -0.85 15.79
C LYS A 218 4.68 -0.63 16.55
N ASP A 219 4.40 0.59 16.98
CA ASP A 219 3.23 0.93 17.81
C ASP A 219 2.51 2.12 17.18
N GLN A 220 1.29 1.89 16.74
CA GLN A 220 0.42 2.95 16.19
C GLN A 220 0.03 3.97 17.27
N GLY A 221 0.01 3.56 18.54
CA GLY A 221 -0.51 4.39 19.65
C GLY A 221 -2.01 4.29 19.79
N GLU A 222 -2.62 5.33 20.35
CA GLU A 222 -4.07 5.44 20.49
C GLU A 222 -4.72 5.74 19.14
N LEU A 223 -5.86 5.09 18.88
CA LEU A 223 -6.66 5.40 17.70
C LEU A 223 -7.34 6.76 17.91
N THR A 224 -7.05 7.68 17.01
CA THR A 224 -7.67 9.03 16.96
C THR A 224 -7.99 9.37 15.49
N GLY A 225 -8.45 10.60 15.24
CA GLY A 225 -8.78 11.07 13.90
C GLY A 225 -10.03 10.41 13.31
N THR A 226 -10.11 10.41 11.98
CA THR A 226 -11.30 10.02 11.22
C THR A 226 -11.88 8.67 11.65
N LEU A 227 -11.03 7.64 11.85
CA LEU A 227 -11.55 6.31 12.20
C LEU A 227 -12.08 6.25 13.63
N ALA A 228 -11.48 7.00 14.58
CA ALA A 228 -12.03 7.13 15.93
C ALA A 228 -13.36 7.91 15.95
N GLU A 229 -13.48 8.98 15.17
CA GLU A 229 -14.74 9.74 14.98
C GLU A 229 -15.86 8.84 14.43
N LEU A 230 -15.50 7.88 13.56
CA LEU A 230 -16.40 6.89 13.00
C LEU A 230 -16.62 5.67 13.91
N GLN A 231 -16.09 5.70 15.15
CA GLN A 231 -16.26 4.69 16.18
C GLN A 231 -15.62 3.32 15.88
N TYR A 232 -14.65 3.27 14.94
CA TYR A 232 -13.85 2.06 14.78
C TYR A 232 -12.99 1.81 16.00
N LYS A 233 -12.73 0.53 16.28
CA LYS A 233 -11.89 0.10 17.39
C LYS A 233 -10.42 -0.04 16.93
N LYS A 234 -9.50 0.07 17.88
CA LYS A 234 -8.06 -0.04 17.60
C LYS A 234 -7.69 -1.40 16.96
N GLU A 235 -8.38 -2.46 17.36
CA GLU A 235 -8.16 -3.82 16.84
C GLU A 235 -8.56 -3.95 15.35
N GLN A 236 -9.44 -3.08 14.89
CA GLN A 236 -9.92 -3.04 13.52
C GLN A 236 -9.00 -2.24 12.58
N VAL A 237 -7.99 -1.52 13.12
CA VAL A 237 -7.10 -0.63 12.36
C VAL A 237 -5.66 -1.11 12.36
#